data_f00ce457fb8b78aa3b0c37b33846eb31
#
_entry.id   f00ce457fb8b78aa3b0c37b33846eb31
#
_cell.length_a   1.000
_cell.length_b   1.000
_cell.length_c   1.000
_cell.angle_alpha   90.00
_cell.angle_beta   90.00
_cell.angle_gamma   90.00
#
_symmetry.space_group_name_H-M   'P 1'
#
loop_
_entity.id
_entity.type
_entity.pdbx_description
1 polymer ?
#
loop_
_entity_poly.entity_id
_entity_poly.type
_entity_poly.pdbx_seq_one_letter_code
_entity_poly.pdbx_strand_id
1 'polypeptide(L)'
;MQIRERYPLPEKANIIMDTTYFGRSFGVMVLMDSISQQALSVDEVKYETNALYAAALDALKEKGFEIQNIVCDGRKGLLQMFPEIPAQLCQFHQVKTVSRYLTRNPKTAAGKALWRLTFTLKDSGKTAFQGALQAWFEQHEGFLNERTVNEESGSSHYTHKTLRSAYLSLKRNLDYLFTFEAHPELGMCNTT
;
A
#
# COMPACT_ATOMS: atom_id res chain seq x y z
N MET A 1 -21.54 -14.09 29.43
CA MET A 1 -20.39 -14.15 28.49
C MET A 1 -20.74 -15.20 27.44
N GLN A 2 -21.24 -14.77 26.27
CA GLN A 2 -21.55 -15.69 25.17
C GLN A 2 -20.24 -16.20 24.60
N ILE A 3 -20.01 -17.52 24.67
CA ILE A 3 -18.92 -18.18 23.97
C ILE A 3 -19.26 -18.05 22.49
N ARG A 4 -18.52 -17.19 21.76
CA ARG A 4 -18.63 -17.14 20.30
C ARG A 4 -18.28 -18.55 19.77
N GLU A 5 -19.19 -19.14 19.05
CA GLU A 5 -18.91 -20.37 18.29
C GLU A 5 -17.64 -20.12 17.48
N ARG A 6 -16.62 -20.95 17.69
CA ARG A 6 -15.39 -20.88 16.88
C ARG A 6 -15.74 -21.41 15.51
N TYR A 7 -15.88 -20.53 14.54
CA TYR A 7 -15.92 -20.95 13.15
C TYR A 7 -14.64 -21.73 12.83
N PRO A 8 -14.73 -22.81 12.04
CA PRO A 8 -13.53 -23.53 11.60
C PRO A 8 -12.58 -22.55 10.92
N LEU A 9 -11.30 -22.65 11.27
CA LEU A 9 -10.26 -21.82 10.62
C LEU A 9 -10.12 -22.28 9.16
N PRO A 10 -9.94 -21.37 8.21
CA PRO A 10 -9.75 -21.72 6.81
C PRO A 10 -8.40 -22.46 6.64
N GLU A 11 -8.39 -23.51 5.81
CA GLU A 11 -7.12 -24.16 5.43
C GLU A 11 -6.28 -23.25 4.54
N LYS A 12 -6.94 -22.45 3.69
CA LYS A 12 -6.34 -21.47 2.77
C LYS A 12 -6.70 -20.06 3.23
N ALA A 13 -5.72 -19.17 3.27
CA ALA A 13 -5.90 -17.83 3.80
C ALA A 13 -5.41 -16.75 2.84
N ASN A 14 -6.25 -15.72 2.66
CA ASN A 14 -5.94 -14.49 1.94
C ASN A 14 -5.62 -13.42 2.99
N ILE A 15 -4.33 -13.20 3.23
CA ILE A 15 -3.88 -12.42 4.40
C ILE A 15 -3.92 -10.92 4.13
N ILE A 16 -4.62 -10.19 4.99
CA ILE A 16 -4.47 -8.75 5.17
C ILE A 16 -3.55 -8.53 6.36
N MET A 17 -2.49 -7.72 6.16
CA MET A 17 -1.54 -7.35 7.20
C MET A 17 -1.60 -5.85 7.46
N ASP A 18 -1.84 -5.45 8.68
CA ASP A 18 -1.80 -4.04 9.09
C ASP A 18 -1.37 -3.92 10.56
N THR A 19 -0.80 -2.75 10.91
CA THR A 19 -0.45 -2.41 12.30
C THR A 19 -1.07 -1.08 12.68
N THR A 20 -1.90 -1.10 13.70
CA THR A 20 -2.51 0.11 14.26
C THR A 20 -1.79 0.53 15.54
N TYR A 21 -1.34 1.79 15.61
CA TYR A 21 -0.65 2.34 16.78
C TYR A 21 -1.57 3.08 17.72
N PHE A 22 -1.41 2.82 19.01
CA PHE A 22 -2.10 3.49 20.12
C PHE A 22 -1.14 4.50 20.79
N GLY A 23 -1.14 5.72 20.25
CA GLY A 23 -0.19 6.75 20.66
C GLY A 23 1.25 6.42 20.25
N ARG A 24 2.18 6.56 21.20
CA ARG A 24 3.61 6.24 21.01
C ARG A 24 4.07 5.01 21.78
N SER A 25 3.14 4.36 22.48
CA SER A 25 3.47 3.31 23.46
C SER A 25 3.60 1.95 22.79
N PHE A 26 2.63 1.55 22.01
CA PHE A 26 2.58 0.26 21.35
C PHE A 26 1.69 0.29 20.10
N GLY A 27 1.83 -0.73 19.28
CA GLY A 27 0.94 -1.02 18.16
C GLY A 27 0.34 -2.42 18.31
N VAL A 28 -0.74 -2.67 17.60
CA VAL A 28 -1.33 -3.99 17.44
C VAL A 28 -1.19 -4.38 15.97
N MET A 29 -0.38 -5.39 15.71
CA MET A 29 -0.19 -6.00 14.41
C MET A 29 -1.23 -7.10 14.24
N VAL A 30 -1.98 -7.07 13.15
CA VAL A 30 -3.03 -8.02 12.86
C VAL A 30 -2.79 -8.67 11.50
N LEU A 31 -2.87 -9.99 11.45
CA LEU A 31 -2.99 -10.77 10.24
C LEU A 31 -4.40 -11.34 10.21
N MET A 32 -5.18 -10.95 9.21
CA MET A 32 -6.59 -11.31 9.07
C MET A 32 -6.82 -12.00 7.73
N ASP A 33 -7.63 -13.04 7.71
CA ASP A 33 -8.11 -13.58 6.44
C ASP A 33 -9.23 -12.70 5.87
N SER A 34 -9.05 -12.22 4.62
CA SER A 34 -9.96 -11.28 3.98
C SER A 34 -11.31 -11.91 3.62
N ILE A 35 -11.38 -13.24 3.47
CA ILE A 35 -12.59 -13.96 3.09
C ILE A 35 -13.46 -14.26 4.31
N SER A 36 -12.88 -14.92 5.32
CA SER A 36 -13.61 -15.24 6.56
C SER A 36 -13.73 -14.06 7.52
N GLN A 37 -12.96 -13.00 7.30
CA GLN A 37 -12.84 -11.83 8.18
C GLN A 37 -12.40 -12.21 9.62
N GLN A 38 -11.69 -13.32 9.77
CA GLN A 38 -11.15 -13.74 11.06
C GLN A 38 -9.72 -13.24 11.23
N ALA A 39 -9.42 -12.72 12.42
CA ALA A 39 -8.05 -12.45 12.82
C ALA A 39 -7.35 -13.79 13.13
N LEU A 40 -6.29 -14.10 12.36
CA LEU A 40 -5.51 -15.32 12.49
C LEU A 40 -4.30 -15.14 13.41
N SER A 41 -3.74 -13.91 13.46
CA SER A 41 -2.71 -13.49 14.41
C SER A 41 -2.99 -12.07 14.89
N VAL A 42 -2.78 -11.83 16.17
CA VAL A 42 -2.89 -10.51 16.81
C VAL A 42 -1.73 -10.39 17.79
N ASP A 43 -0.81 -9.47 17.52
CA ASP A 43 0.42 -9.32 18.27
C ASP A 43 0.60 -7.86 18.74
N GLU A 44 0.90 -7.67 20.01
CA GLU A 44 1.35 -6.37 20.50
C GLU A 44 2.80 -6.14 20.08
N VAL A 45 3.07 -4.99 19.46
CA VAL A 45 4.39 -4.64 18.97
C VAL A 45 4.79 -3.24 19.40
N LYS A 46 6.04 -3.06 19.78
CA LYS A 46 6.57 -1.73 20.06
C LYS A 46 6.85 -0.96 18.77
N TYR A 47 7.38 -1.66 17.78
CA TYR A 47 7.68 -1.13 16.46
C TYR A 47 7.33 -2.17 15.41
N GLU A 48 6.69 -1.73 14.35
CA GLU A 48 6.44 -2.53 13.16
C GLU A 48 7.74 -2.79 12.41
N THR A 49 8.03 -4.06 12.10
CA THR A 49 9.18 -4.47 11.29
C THR A 49 8.79 -5.54 10.28
N ASN A 50 9.52 -5.62 9.16
CA ASN A 50 9.30 -6.69 8.18
C ASN A 50 9.54 -8.08 8.79
N ALA A 51 10.50 -8.20 9.72
CA ALA A 51 10.78 -9.45 10.41
C ALA A 51 9.61 -9.95 11.26
N LEU A 52 8.85 -9.05 11.90
CA LEU A 52 7.66 -9.43 12.67
C LEU A 52 6.55 -9.96 11.76
N TYR A 53 6.33 -9.33 10.60
CA TYR A 53 5.38 -9.86 9.63
C TYR A 53 5.80 -11.23 9.08
N ALA A 54 7.09 -11.40 8.78
CA ALA A 54 7.61 -12.71 8.33
C ALA A 54 7.39 -13.78 9.40
N ALA A 55 7.75 -13.51 10.65
CA ALA A 55 7.58 -14.45 11.75
C ALA A 55 6.10 -14.82 11.98
N ALA A 56 5.19 -13.83 11.87
CA ALA A 56 3.76 -14.09 12.01
C ALA A 56 3.21 -14.97 10.86
N LEU A 57 3.65 -14.73 9.61
CA LEU A 57 3.27 -15.57 8.48
C LEU A 57 3.84 -16.99 8.59
N ASP A 58 5.08 -17.13 9.02
CA ASP A 58 5.69 -18.45 9.23
C ASP A 58 4.97 -19.22 10.34
N ALA A 59 4.60 -18.55 11.44
CA ALA A 59 3.79 -19.17 12.49
C ALA A 59 2.39 -19.62 12.00
N LEU A 60 1.78 -18.92 11.03
CA LEU A 60 0.54 -19.37 10.40
C LEU A 60 0.78 -20.60 9.52
N LYS A 61 1.85 -20.63 8.73
CA LYS A 61 2.23 -21.81 7.93
C LYS A 61 2.48 -23.05 8.82
N GLU A 62 3.18 -22.87 9.95
CA GLU A 62 3.41 -23.94 10.93
C GLU A 62 2.12 -24.49 11.54
N LYS A 63 1.07 -23.66 11.64
CA LYS A 63 -0.28 -24.08 12.04
C LYS A 63 -1.08 -24.77 10.92
N GLY A 64 -0.48 -24.92 9.73
CA GLY A 64 -1.09 -25.60 8.59
C GLY A 64 -1.85 -24.69 7.63
N PHE A 65 -1.77 -23.35 7.76
CA PHE A 65 -2.40 -22.44 6.80
C PHE A 65 -1.62 -22.40 5.48
N GLU A 66 -2.31 -22.57 4.37
CA GLU A 66 -1.81 -22.25 3.03
C GLU A 66 -2.06 -20.77 2.73
N ILE A 67 -0.99 -19.95 2.68
CA ILE A 67 -1.09 -18.53 2.39
C ILE A 67 -1.18 -18.33 0.89
N GLN A 68 -2.34 -17.91 0.39
CA GLN A 68 -2.60 -17.75 -1.03
C GLN A 68 -2.16 -16.39 -1.58
N ASN A 69 -2.32 -15.34 -0.78
CA ASN A 69 -1.90 -13.99 -1.13
C ASN A 69 -1.75 -13.11 0.12
N ILE A 70 -1.13 -11.96 -0.08
CA ILE A 70 -0.90 -10.97 0.97
C ILE A 70 -1.35 -9.60 0.47
N VAL A 71 -2.11 -8.88 1.30
CA VAL A 71 -2.42 -7.45 1.11
C VAL A 71 -1.82 -6.68 2.27
N CYS A 72 -0.96 -5.70 1.98
CA CYS A 72 -0.29 -4.93 3.02
C CYS A 72 -0.12 -3.45 2.66
N ASP A 73 0.37 -2.66 3.60
CA ASP A 73 0.78 -1.29 3.35
C ASP A 73 2.07 -1.22 2.50
N GLY A 74 2.45 -0.02 2.08
CA GLY A 74 3.63 0.22 1.25
C GLY A 74 4.94 0.26 2.04
N ARG A 75 5.08 -0.48 3.12
CA ARG A 75 6.33 -0.56 3.89
C ARG A 75 7.47 -1.05 3.01
N LYS A 76 8.59 -0.32 3.07
CA LYS A 76 9.76 -0.60 2.23
C LYS A 76 10.26 -2.04 2.42
N GLY A 77 10.34 -2.78 1.34
CA GLY A 77 10.87 -4.15 1.30
C GLY A 77 9.85 -5.23 1.70
N LEU A 78 8.69 -4.89 2.24
CA LEU A 78 7.72 -5.89 2.70
C LEU A 78 7.13 -6.69 1.52
N LEU A 79 6.71 -6.03 0.45
CA LEU A 79 6.15 -6.68 -0.74
C LEU A 79 7.14 -7.64 -1.44
N GLN A 80 8.46 -7.37 -1.32
CA GLN A 80 9.52 -8.18 -1.93
C GLN A 80 9.99 -9.34 -1.04
N MET A 81 9.55 -9.40 0.22
CA MET A 81 9.99 -10.47 1.13
C MET A 81 9.39 -11.84 0.81
N PHE A 82 8.29 -11.86 0.09
CA PHE A 82 7.51 -13.07 -0.18
C PHE A 82 7.36 -13.28 -1.69
N PRO A 83 8.46 -13.55 -2.42
CA PRO A 83 8.44 -13.60 -3.89
C PRO A 83 7.53 -14.71 -4.45
N GLU A 84 7.29 -15.76 -3.66
CA GLU A 84 6.45 -16.90 -4.04
C GLU A 84 4.94 -16.68 -3.74
N ILE A 85 4.60 -15.57 -3.06
CA ILE A 85 3.22 -15.27 -2.66
C ILE A 85 2.78 -13.99 -3.38
N PRO A 86 1.69 -14.01 -4.15
CA PRO A 86 1.13 -12.80 -4.76
C PRO A 86 0.88 -11.72 -3.69
N ALA A 87 1.58 -10.58 -3.84
CA ALA A 87 1.53 -9.49 -2.87
C ALA A 87 0.85 -8.26 -3.49
N GLN A 88 -0.20 -7.77 -2.85
CA GLN A 88 -0.97 -6.59 -3.22
C GLN A 88 -0.64 -5.42 -2.29
N LEU A 89 -0.32 -4.28 -2.87
CA LEU A 89 -0.26 -3.03 -2.11
C LEU A 89 -1.68 -2.50 -1.88
N CYS A 90 -2.04 -2.25 -0.65
CA CYS A 90 -3.31 -1.66 -0.28
C CYS A 90 -3.53 -0.31 -0.98
N GLN A 91 -4.53 -0.21 -1.83
CA GLN A 91 -4.84 1.01 -2.58
C GLN A 91 -5.21 2.18 -1.65
N PHE A 92 -5.88 1.90 -0.53
CA PHE A 92 -6.19 2.92 0.48
C PHE A 92 -4.92 3.54 1.09
N HIS A 93 -3.91 2.71 1.43
CA HIS A 93 -2.63 3.20 1.92
C HIS A 93 -1.84 3.96 0.87
N GLN A 94 -1.95 3.60 -0.40
CA GLN A 94 -1.37 4.38 -1.50
C GLN A 94 -2.05 5.76 -1.62
N VAL A 95 -3.37 5.85 -1.52
CA VAL A 95 -4.11 7.13 -1.50
C VAL A 95 -3.67 7.99 -0.31
N LYS A 96 -3.54 7.39 0.89
CA LYS A 96 -3.00 8.08 2.08
C LYS A 96 -1.58 8.63 1.83
N THR A 97 -0.73 7.83 1.17
CA THR A 97 0.66 8.22 0.85
C THR A 97 0.69 9.42 -0.09
N VAL A 98 -0.08 9.41 -1.17
CA VAL A 98 -0.20 10.55 -2.10
C VAL A 98 -0.77 11.78 -1.37
N SER A 99 -1.81 11.60 -0.56
CA SER A 99 -2.42 12.69 0.22
C SER A 99 -1.45 13.32 1.22
N ARG A 100 -0.50 12.53 1.76
CA ARG A 100 0.57 13.03 2.64
C ARG A 100 1.57 13.92 1.90
N TYR A 101 1.90 13.58 0.65
CA TYR A 101 2.76 14.39 -0.21
C TYR A 101 2.08 15.67 -0.71
N LEU A 102 0.81 15.58 -1.11
CA LEU A 102 0.09 16.67 -1.79
C LEU A 102 -0.77 17.52 -0.86
N THR A 103 -0.94 17.10 0.41
CA THR A 103 -1.98 17.59 1.32
C THR A 103 -3.40 17.26 0.83
N ARG A 104 -4.41 17.52 1.68
CA ARG A 104 -5.82 17.30 1.30
C ARG A 104 -6.37 18.35 0.34
N ASN A 105 -5.66 19.46 0.20
CA ASN A 105 -6.03 20.57 -0.70
C ASN A 105 -4.82 21.08 -1.48
N PRO A 106 -4.39 20.36 -2.53
CA PRO A 106 -3.26 20.79 -3.36
C PRO A 106 -3.51 22.16 -3.98
N LYS A 107 -2.50 23.03 -3.98
CA LYS A 107 -2.64 24.39 -4.50
C LYS A 107 -2.42 24.47 -6.01
N THR A 108 -1.54 23.65 -6.57
CA THR A 108 -1.20 23.67 -8.00
C THR A 108 -2.20 22.88 -8.85
N ALA A 109 -2.38 23.27 -10.11
CA ALA A 109 -3.25 22.55 -11.04
C ALA A 109 -2.79 21.09 -11.22
N ALA A 110 -1.49 20.88 -11.40
CA ALA A 110 -0.88 19.54 -11.47
C ALA A 110 -1.15 18.69 -10.22
N GLY A 111 -0.97 19.29 -9.04
CA GLY A 111 -1.26 18.61 -7.77
C GLY A 111 -2.72 18.23 -7.61
N LYS A 112 -3.65 19.13 -7.95
CA LYS A 112 -5.10 18.85 -7.93
C LYS A 112 -5.48 17.73 -8.90
N ALA A 113 -4.90 17.73 -10.10
CA ALA A 113 -5.15 16.71 -11.09
C ALA A 113 -4.63 15.33 -10.64
N LEU A 114 -3.39 15.25 -10.12
CA LEU A 114 -2.84 13.99 -9.60
C LEU A 114 -3.63 13.48 -8.40
N TRP A 115 -4.03 14.38 -7.51
CA TRP A 115 -4.83 14.02 -6.35
C TRP A 115 -6.17 13.40 -6.75
N ARG A 116 -6.91 14.01 -7.70
CA ARG A 116 -8.15 13.44 -8.25
C ARG A 116 -7.92 12.09 -8.91
N LEU A 117 -6.88 11.99 -9.76
CA LEU A 117 -6.51 10.73 -10.41
C LEU A 117 -6.25 9.63 -9.39
N THR A 118 -5.60 9.92 -8.27
CA THR A 118 -5.31 8.93 -7.23
C THR A 118 -6.59 8.29 -6.66
N PHE A 119 -7.69 9.03 -6.58
CA PHE A 119 -8.97 8.49 -6.08
C PHE A 119 -9.68 7.56 -7.07
N THR A 120 -9.28 7.54 -8.33
CA THR A 120 -9.84 6.59 -9.30
C THR A 120 -9.21 5.19 -9.18
N LEU A 121 -8.16 5.00 -8.36
CA LEU A 121 -7.51 3.70 -8.16
C LEU A 121 -8.51 2.58 -7.88
N LYS A 122 -9.46 2.81 -6.98
CA LYS A 122 -10.44 1.80 -6.54
C LYS A 122 -11.45 1.41 -7.62
N ASP A 123 -11.67 2.28 -8.61
CA ASP A 123 -12.69 2.14 -9.64
C ASP A 123 -12.09 1.93 -11.04
N SER A 124 -10.75 1.86 -11.15
CA SER A 124 -10.02 1.72 -12.41
C SER A 124 -9.31 0.37 -12.49
N GLY A 125 -9.22 -0.18 -13.69
CA GLY A 125 -8.27 -1.26 -13.98
C GLY A 125 -6.86 -0.72 -14.23
N LYS A 126 -5.85 -1.61 -14.12
CA LYS A 126 -4.41 -1.29 -14.27
C LYS A 126 -4.11 -0.50 -15.54
N THR A 127 -4.57 -0.99 -16.70
CA THR A 127 -4.29 -0.36 -17.99
C THR A 127 -4.87 1.06 -18.08
N ALA A 128 -6.10 1.26 -17.62
CA ALA A 128 -6.75 2.56 -17.64
C ALA A 128 -6.06 3.54 -16.68
N PHE A 129 -5.73 3.10 -15.46
CA PHE A 129 -5.03 3.94 -14.49
C PHE A 129 -3.61 4.29 -14.97
N GLN A 130 -2.87 3.33 -15.51
CA GLN A 130 -1.54 3.54 -16.08
C GLN A 130 -1.57 4.57 -17.22
N GLY A 131 -2.51 4.45 -18.14
CA GLY A 131 -2.69 5.40 -19.25
C GLY A 131 -2.99 6.80 -18.76
N ALA A 132 -3.90 6.94 -17.77
CA ALA A 132 -4.24 8.22 -17.18
C ALA A 132 -3.06 8.85 -16.40
N LEU A 133 -2.28 8.03 -15.69
CA LEU A 133 -1.07 8.48 -14.98
C LEU A 133 0.02 8.94 -15.95
N GLN A 134 0.18 8.24 -17.08
CA GLN A 134 1.11 8.61 -18.13
C GLN A 134 0.70 9.93 -18.81
N ALA A 135 -0.57 10.07 -19.19
CA ALA A 135 -1.09 11.31 -19.78
C ALA A 135 -0.93 12.51 -18.82
N TRP A 136 -1.17 12.30 -17.52
CA TRP A 136 -0.92 13.32 -16.51
C TRP A 136 0.58 13.72 -16.47
N PHE A 137 1.49 12.74 -16.55
CA PHE A 137 2.92 13.01 -16.54
C PHE A 137 3.35 13.85 -17.76
N GLU A 138 2.93 13.44 -18.97
CA GLU A 138 3.25 14.14 -20.23
C GLU A 138 2.77 15.60 -20.18
N GLN A 139 1.58 15.85 -19.64
CA GLN A 139 1.04 17.19 -19.49
C GLN A 139 1.84 18.06 -18.51
N HIS A 140 2.46 17.46 -17.49
CA HIS A 140 3.07 18.19 -16.37
C HIS A 140 4.58 17.95 -16.23
N GLU A 141 5.22 17.27 -17.19
CA GLU A 141 6.63 16.91 -17.12
C GLU A 141 7.54 18.13 -16.95
N GLY A 142 7.32 19.19 -17.73
CA GLY A 142 8.09 20.44 -17.61
C GLY A 142 8.01 21.02 -16.19
N PHE A 143 6.79 21.09 -15.63
CA PHE A 143 6.57 21.57 -14.26
C PHE A 143 7.24 20.69 -13.20
N LEU A 144 7.23 19.38 -13.37
CA LEU A 144 7.89 18.45 -12.47
C LEU A 144 9.42 18.53 -12.51
N ASN A 145 9.98 18.96 -13.63
CA ASN A 145 11.42 19.03 -13.86
C ASN A 145 12.00 20.43 -13.54
N GLU A 146 11.17 21.39 -13.16
CA GLU A 146 11.64 22.68 -12.67
C GLU A 146 12.59 22.54 -11.48
N ARG A 147 13.67 23.31 -11.50
CA ARG A 147 14.69 23.29 -10.46
C ARG A 147 14.89 24.67 -9.86
N THR A 148 15.02 24.69 -8.55
CA THR A 148 15.42 25.86 -7.78
C THR A 148 16.89 25.73 -7.44
N VAL A 149 17.68 26.80 -7.72
CA VAL A 149 19.08 26.88 -7.33
C VAL A 149 19.18 27.72 -6.07
N ASN A 150 19.91 27.24 -5.09
CA ASN A 150 20.26 28.01 -3.91
C ASN A 150 21.46 28.90 -4.29
N GLU A 151 21.27 30.21 -4.26
CA GLU A 151 22.28 31.19 -4.68
C GLU A 151 23.55 31.16 -3.80
N GLU A 152 23.40 30.85 -2.51
CA GLU A 152 24.54 30.83 -1.56
C GLU A 152 25.41 29.58 -1.70
N SER A 153 24.76 28.38 -1.87
CA SER A 153 25.48 27.11 -1.91
C SER A 153 25.70 26.55 -3.31
N GLY A 154 25.11 27.16 -4.36
CA GLY A 154 25.11 26.65 -5.73
C GLY A 154 24.36 25.29 -5.89
N SER A 155 23.78 24.76 -4.82
CA SER A 155 23.04 23.50 -4.88
C SER A 155 21.70 23.66 -5.57
N SER A 156 21.28 22.63 -6.32
CA SER A 156 20.00 22.67 -7.04
C SER A 156 19.12 21.49 -6.62
N HIS A 157 17.83 21.76 -6.50
CA HIS A 157 16.83 20.74 -6.16
C HIS A 157 15.56 20.90 -6.99
N TYR A 158 14.75 19.85 -7.09
CA TYR A 158 13.45 19.97 -7.76
C TYR A 158 12.53 20.91 -6.98
N THR A 159 11.99 21.92 -7.66
CA THR A 159 11.07 22.91 -7.09
C THR A 159 9.83 22.25 -6.53
N HIS A 160 9.30 21.28 -7.26
CA HIS A 160 8.07 20.55 -6.92
C HIS A 160 8.33 19.13 -6.39
N LYS A 161 9.32 18.99 -5.48
CA LYS A 161 9.79 17.68 -4.96
C LYS A 161 8.68 16.80 -4.39
N THR A 162 7.71 17.37 -3.67
CA THR A 162 6.62 16.61 -3.06
C THR A 162 5.63 16.07 -4.10
N LEU A 163 5.29 16.88 -5.10
CA LEU A 163 4.48 16.45 -6.24
C LEU A 163 5.17 15.34 -7.03
N ARG A 164 6.48 15.53 -7.29
CA ARG A 164 7.29 14.51 -7.95
C ARG A 164 7.34 13.21 -7.15
N SER A 165 7.48 13.27 -5.83
CA SER A 165 7.46 12.09 -4.95
C SER A 165 6.11 11.37 -4.97
N ALA A 166 5.00 12.12 -5.00
CA ALA A 166 3.67 11.56 -5.13
C ALA A 166 3.51 10.76 -6.44
N TYR A 167 3.87 11.37 -7.57
CA TYR A 167 3.86 10.71 -8.88
C TYR A 167 4.75 9.46 -8.91
N LEU A 168 6.00 9.58 -8.46
CA LEU A 168 6.94 8.46 -8.45
C LEU A 168 6.50 7.32 -7.54
N SER A 169 5.77 7.60 -6.45
CA SER A 169 5.21 6.55 -5.61
C SER A 169 4.13 5.75 -6.33
N LEU A 170 3.24 6.39 -7.08
CA LEU A 170 2.23 5.72 -7.91
C LEU A 170 2.89 4.91 -9.04
N LYS A 171 3.83 5.52 -9.77
CA LYS A 171 4.53 4.87 -10.89
C LYS A 171 5.28 3.62 -10.43
N ARG A 172 6.04 3.71 -9.33
CA ARG A 172 6.84 2.61 -8.82
C ARG A 172 6.00 1.46 -8.27
N ASN A 173 4.87 1.78 -7.67
CA ASN A 173 4.01 0.81 -7.01
C ASN A 173 2.91 0.26 -7.94
N LEU A 174 2.87 0.68 -9.21
CA LEU A 174 1.78 0.40 -10.13
C LEU A 174 1.45 -1.10 -10.21
N ASP A 175 2.45 -1.95 -10.38
CA ASP A 175 2.24 -3.40 -10.50
C ASP A 175 1.64 -3.99 -9.23
N TYR A 176 2.15 -3.60 -8.08
CA TYR A 176 1.62 -4.06 -6.79
C TYR A 176 0.23 -3.51 -6.44
N LEU A 177 -0.17 -2.38 -7.03
CA LEU A 177 -1.51 -1.81 -6.82
C LEU A 177 -2.63 -2.58 -7.55
N PHE A 178 -2.26 -3.43 -8.49
CA PHE A 178 -3.18 -4.19 -9.33
C PHE A 178 -2.82 -5.68 -9.42
N THR A 179 -2.12 -6.22 -8.43
CA THR A 179 -1.78 -7.65 -8.37
C THR A 179 -3.04 -8.51 -8.42
N PHE A 180 -4.14 -8.06 -7.82
CA PHE A 180 -5.42 -8.76 -7.80
C PHE A 180 -6.00 -9.01 -9.21
N GLU A 181 -5.68 -8.18 -10.21
CA GLU A 181 -6.13 -8.39 -11.59
C GLU A 181 -5.40 -9.55 -12.28
N ALA A 182 -4.16 -9.83 -11.87
CA ALA A 182 -3.38 -10.94 -12.40
C ALA A 182 -3.78 -12.28 -11.77
N HIS A 183 -4.50 -12.26 -10.64
CA HIS A 183 -4.89 -13.43 -9.85
C HIS A 183 -6.38 -13.39 -9.46
N PRO A 184 -7.31 -13.31 -10.44
CA PRO A 184 -8.74 -13.21 -10.16
C PRO A 184 -9.29 -14.43 -9.41
N GLU A 185 -8.66 -15.60 -9.58
CA GLU A 185 -9.01 -16.87 -8.93
C GLU A 185 -8.79 -16.85 -7.41
N LEU A 186 -7.90 -15.97 -6.91
CA LEU A 186 -7.56 -15.92 -5.48
C LEU A 186 -8.55 -15.08 -4.66
N GLY A 187 -9.42 -14.30 -5.31
CA GLY A 187 -10.33 -13.41 -4.59
C GLY A 187 -9.60 -12.37 -3.72
N MET A 188 -8.44 -11.87 -4.21
CA MET A 188 -7.64 -10.88 -3.48
C MET A 188 -8.41 -9.60 -3.24
N CYS A 189 -8.33 -9.09 -2.00
CA CYS A 189 -8.79 -7.76 -1.66
C CYS A 189 -7.78 -6.69 -2.18
N ASN A 190 -8.25 -5.54 -2.62
CA ASN A 190 -7.37 -4.42 -3.05
C ASN A 190 -7.18 -3.36 -1.96
N THR A 191 -7.84 -3.52 -0.81
CA THR A 191 -7.74 -2.64 0.36
C THR A 191 -7.61 -3.45 1.65
N THR A 192 -7.05 -2.84 2.69
CA THR A 192 -7.01 -3.36 4.06
C THR A 192 -8.05 -2.67 4.91
#